data_ae5b4e6d1efe2419d2a199269d136b96
#
_entry.id   ae5b4e6d1efe2419d2a199269d136b96
#
_cell.length_a   1.000
_cell.length_b   1.000
_cell.length_c   1.000
_cell.angle_alpha   90.00
_cell.angle_beta   90.00
_cell.angle_gamma   90.00
#
_symmetry.space_group_name_H-M   'P 1'
#
loop_
_entity.id
_entity.type
_entity.pdbx_description
1 polymer ?
#
loop_
_entity_poly.entity_id
_entity_poly.type
_entity_poly.pdbx_seq_one_letter_code
_entity_poly.pdbx_strand_id
1 'polypeptide(L)'
;MVRIFFVIISFVGLINGQEISSSVSTKNISITESIIFTIKISDVDENPSVDISKIEDFFSIISGPNIGSEYRFVNGDRTSSRSISWTLIAKEHGMLEIPSLKVNIGQKILITEPHKIQVSKQTADQATKDLFLEV
;
A
#
# COMPACT_ATOMS: atom_id res chain seq x y z
N MET A 1 35.54 5.54 27.23
CA MET A 1 35.28 5.35 27.03
C MET A 1 34.49 4.72 26.40
N VAL A 2 34.09 4.58 26.12
CA VAL A 2 33.47 4.00 25.69
C VAL A 2 32.60 3.96 24.85
N ARG A 3 32.39 4.13 24.51
CA ARG A 3 31.69 4.17 23.87
C ARG A 3 31.47 3.54 22.81
N ILE A 4 31.42 3.29 22.55
CA ILE A 4 31.42 2.70 21.57
C ILE A 4 30.61 1.86 21.18
N PHE A 5 30.21 1.58 21.27
CA PHE A 5 29.62 0.75 20.94
C PHE A 5 28.69 0.71 20.18
N PHE A 6 28.25 0.99 20.02
CA PHE A 6 27.41 0.99 19.53
C PHE A 6 27.23 0.67 18.36
N VAL A 7 27.32 0.78 18.01
CA VAL A 7 27.43 0.71 16.97
C VAL A 7 27.07 -0.26 16.25
N ILE A 8 27.15 -0.63 16.28
CA ILE A 8 27.09 -1.58 15.74
C ILE A 8 26.09 -2.11 15.32
N ILE A 9 25.66 -2.17 15.80
CA ILE A 9 24.74 -2.63 15.56
C ILE A 9 24.12 -2.64 14.54
N SER A 10 24.02 -2.01 14.33
CA SER A 10 23.40 -1.82 13.40
C SER A 10 23.35 -2.75 12.48
N PHE A 11 23.76 -2.91 12.12
CA PHE A 11 23.90 -3.54 11.09
C PHE A 11 23.17 -4.58 10.90
N VAL A 12 22.89 -4.80 11.55
CA VAL A 12 22.38 -5.81 11.46
C VAL A 12 21.32 -5.99 10.69
N GLY A 13 20.62 -5.31 10.82
CA GLY A 13 19.54 -5.56 10.18
C GLY A 13 19.63 -5.91 8.87
N LEU A 14 20.48 -5.71 8.42
CA LEU A 14 20.48 -5.83 7.18
C LEU A 14 20.38 -7.03 6.70
N ILE A 15 20.41 -7.76 7.27
CA ILE A 15 20.45 -8.85 6.74
C ILE A 15 19.36 -9.44 6.18
N ASN A 16 18.28 -9.18 6.35
CA ASN A 16 17.34 -9.87 5.81
C ASN A 16 16.88 -9.62 4.61
N GLY A 17 16.55 -10.28 3.71
CA GLY A 17 16.22 -10.03 2.42
C GLY A 17 14.90 -9.51 2.10
N GLN A 18 13.89 -9.92 2.74
CA GLN A 18 12.55 -9.54 2.34
C GLN A 18 12.20 -8.15 2.77
N GLU A 19 11.67 -7.38 1.85
CA GLU A 19 11.24 -6.04 2.13
C GLU A 19 9.81 -5.88 1.69
N ILE A 20 9.05 -5.12 2.44
CA ILE A 20 7.67 -4.89 2.11
C ILE A 20 7.47 -3.39 1.97
N SER A 21 6.69 -3.00 1.00
CA SER A 21 6.29 -1.62 0.83
C SER A 21 4.84 -1.58 0.43
N SER A 22 4.18 -0.48 0.69
CA SER A 22 2.81 -0.31 0.28
C SER A 22 2.64 1.10 -0.25
N SER A 23 1.68 1.27 -1.12
CA SER A 23 1.45 2.56 -1.75
C SER A 23 0.01 2.69 -2.18
N VAL A 24 -0.40 3.92 -2.41
CA VAL A 24 -1.73 4.20 -2.94
C VAL A 24 -1.53 5.03 -4.19
N SER A 25 -2.47 4.90 -5.12
CA SER A 25 -2.34 5.61 -6.39
C SER A 25 -2.45 7.13 -6.21
N THR A 26 -3.17 7.57 -5.19
CA THR A 26 -3.23 8.99 -4.88
C THR A 26 -3.69 9.12 -3.44
N LYS A 27 -3.40 10.24 -2.82
CA LYS A 27 -3.82 10.48 -1.45
C LYS A 27 -4.99 11.43 -1.35
N ASN A 28 -5.45 11.93 -2.49
CA ASN A 28 -6.59 12.86 -2.51
C ASN A 28 -7.58 12.39 -3.55
N ILE A 29 -8.79 12.09 -3.11
CA ILE A 29 -9.83 11.61 -4.01
C ILE A 29 -11.15 12.26 -3.64
N SER A 30 -12.11 12.17 -4.55
CA SER A 30 -13.48 12.50 -4.18
C SER A 30 -14.16 11.20 -3.75
N ILE A 31 -15.33 11.35 -3.14
CA ILE A 31 -16.02 10.18 -2.61
C ILE A 31 -16.45 9.22 -3.70
N THR A 32 -16.51 9.68 -4.94
CA THR A 32 -16.93 8.81 -6.05
C THR A 32 -15.75 8.22 -6.80
N GLU A 33 -14.53 8.59 -6.44
CA GLU A 33 -13.37 8.10 -7.14
C GLU A 33 -12.77 6.90 -6.44
N SER A 34 -12.08 6.07 -7.19
CA SER A 34 -11.44 4.91 -6.62
C SER A 34 -9.94 5.14 -6.49
N ILE A 35 -9.32 4.39 -5.60
CA ILE A 35 -7.88 4.39 -5.48
C ILE A 35 -7.41 2.96 -5.54
N ILE A 36 -6.16 2.78 -5.90
CA ILE A 36 -5.55 1.46 -5.94
C ILE A 36 -4.54 1.40 -4.80
N PHE A 37 -4.72 0.42 -3.95
CA PHE A 37 -3.79 0.17 -2.84
C PHE A 37 -2.97 -1.04 -3.21
N THR A 38 -1.66 -0.92 -3.16
CA THR A 38 -0.76 -1.97 -3.59
C THR A 38 0.24 -2.30 -2.49
N ILE A 39 0.46 -3.58 -2.27
CA ILE A 39 1.51 -4.06 -1.38
C ILE A 39 2.51 -4.80 -2.26
N LYS A 40 3.77 -4.47 -2.11
CA LYS A 40 4.83 -5.10 -2.88
C LYS A 40 5.84 -5.72 -1.92
N ILE A 41 6.21 -6.95 -2.19
CA ILE A 41 7.13 -7.69 -1.35
C ILE A 41 8.27 -8.21 -2.21
N SER A 42 9.47 -7.91 -1.79
CA SER A 42 10.69 -8.33 -2.53
C SER A 42 11.17 -9.68 -2.03
N ASP A 43 11.87 -10.36 -2.91
CA ASP A 43 12.54 -11.62 -2.58
C ASP A 43 11.59 -12.67 -2.02
N VAL A 44 10.46 -12.83 -2.66
CA VAL A 44 9.51 -13.83 -2.22
C VAL A 44 9.00 -14.58 -3.43
N ASP A 45 8.91 -15.91 -3.29
CA ASP A 45 8.43 -16.75 -4.36
C ASP A 45 7.05 -17.28 -4.09
N GLU A 46 6.54 -17.14 -2.90
CA GLU A 46 5.22 -17.64 -2.64
C GLU A 46 4.24 -16.49 -2.50
N ASN A 47 2.99 -16.78 -2.65
CA ASN A 47 1.98 -15.75 -2.59
C ASN A 47 1.69 -15.38 -1.14
N PRO A 48 1.75 -14.11 -0.83
CA PRO A 48 1.45 -13.68 0.53
C PRO A 48 -0.04 -13.67 0.80
N SER A 49 -0.39 -13.69 2.04
CA SER A 49 -1.77 -13.66 2.48
C SER A 49 -1.94 -12.41 3.33
N VAL A 50 -2.97 -11.63 3.05
CA VAL A 50 -3.21 -10.37 3.73
C VAL A 50 -4.63 -10.33 4.27
N ASP A 51 -4.75 -9.93 5.53
CA ASP A 51 -6.06 -9.77 6.11
C ASP A 51 -6.47 -8.31 5.89
N ILE A 52 -7.41 -8.09 5.01
CA ILE A 52 -7.81 -6.75 4.65
C ILE A 52 -9.07 -6.29 5.37
N SER A 53 -9.51 -7.02 6.37
CA SER A 53 -10.78 -6.68 7.01
C SER A 53 -10.78 -5.27 7.61
N LYS A 54 -9.63 -4.79 8.04
CA LYS A 54 -9.58 -3.45 8.62
C LYS A 54 -9.79 -2.35 7.59
N ILE A 55 -9.46 -2.64 6.34
CA ILE A 55 -9.67 -1.66 5.29
C ILE A 55 -11.16 -1.47 5.10
N GLU A 56 -11.92 -2.52 5.28
CA GLU A 56 -13.35 -2.46 5.02
C GLU A 56 -14.11 -1.60 6.01
N ASP A 57 -13.47 -1.17 7.07
CA ASP A 57 -14.11 -0.25 7.99
C ASP A 57 -14.34 1.10 7.33
N PHE A 58 -13.46 1.51 6.43
CA PHE A 58 -13.54 2.83 5.83
C PHE A 58 -13.68 2.83 4.32
N PHE A 59 -13.39 1.71 3.68
CA PHE A 59 -13.42 1.62 2.23
C PHE A 59 -14.18 0.39 1.79
N SER A 60 -14.78 0.47 0.61
CA SER A 60 -15.37 -0.71 -0.03
C SER A 60 -14.38 -1.22 -1.04
N ILE A 61 -14.18 -2.53 -1.06
CA ILE A 61 -13.26 -3.13 -2.01
C ILE A 61 -14.08 -3.51 -3.22
N ILE A 62 -13.80 -2.87 -4.36
CA ILE A 62 -14.57 -3.15 -5.56
C ILE A 62 -13.84 -4.08 -6.51
N SER A 63 -12.57 -4.33 -6.28
CA SER A 63 -11.83 -5.24 -7.13
C SER A 63 -10.60 -5.71 -6.39
N GLY A 64 -10.16 -6.93 -6.67
CA GLY A 64 -8.96 -7.49 -6.09
C GLY A 64 -9.26 -8.64 -5.17
N PRO A 65 -8.22 -9.30 -4.72
CA PRO A 65 -6.81 -8.96 -4.93
C PRO A 65 -6.32 -9.35 -6.32
N ASN A 66 -5.51 -8.49 -6.88
CA ASN A 66 -4.82 -8.80 -8.13
C ASN A 66 -3.36 -9.06 -7.78
N ILE A 67 -2.86 -10.21 -8.16
CA ILE A 67 -1.52 -10.61 -7.79
C ILE A 67 -0.62 -10.58 -9.01
N GLY A 68 0.50 -9.89 -8.88
CA GLY A 68 1.47 -9.82 -9.93
C GLY A 68 2.80 -10.38 -9.47
N SER A 69 3.59 -10.81 -10.43
CA SER A 69 4.94 -11.28 -10.15
C SER A 69 5.89 -10.53 -11.06
N GLU A 70 7.04 -10.20 -10.53
CA GLU A 70 8.02 -9.48 -11.30
C GLU A 70 9.37 -10.10 -11.06
N TYR A 71 10.15 -10.29 -12.14
CA TYR A 71 11.49 -10.82 -12.03
C TYR A 71 12.44 -9.82 -12.64
N ARG A 72 13.56 -9.62 -11.99
CA ARG A 72 14.53 -8.66 -12.47
C ARG A 72 15.91 -9.29 -12.45
N PHE A 73 16.69 -9.03 -13.48
CA PHE A 73 18.04 -9.53 -13.53
C PHE A 73 18.98 -8.33 -13.50
N VAL A 74 19.86 -8.30 -12.53
CA VAL A 74 20.83 -7.22 -12.40
C VAL A 74 22.17 -7.85 -12.15
N ASN A 75 23.12 -7.64 -13.02
CA ASN A 75 24.47 -8.16 -12.87
C ASN A 75 24.47 -9.66 -12.67
N GLY A 76 23.61 -10.35 -13.37
CA GLY A 76 23.60 -11.80 -13.27
C GLY A 76 22.77 -12.34 -12.12
N ASP A 77 22.31 -11.47 -11.24
CA ASP A 77 21.49 -11.91 -10.11
C ASP A 77 20.03 -11.73 -10.45
N ARG A 78 19.24 -12.70 -10.06
CA ARG A 78 17.82 -12.66 -10.29
C ARG A 78 17.11 -12.31 -8.99
N THR A 79 16.24 -11.32 -9.03
CA THR A 79 15.39 -11.00 -7.89
C THR A 79 13.95 -11.14 -8.31
N SER A 80 13.11 -11.50 -7.36
CA SER A 80 11.69 -11.65 -7.63
C SER A 80 10.92 -10.80 -6.65
N SER A 81 9.71 -10.41 -7.03
CA SER A 81 8.83 -9.69 -6.13
C SER A 81 7.40 -10.05 -6.46
N ARG A 82 6.53 -9.90 -5.48
CA ARG A 82 5.11 -10.10 -5.64
C ARG A 82 4.40 -8.82 -5.31
N SER A 83 3.34 -8.54 -6.03
CA SER A 83 2.51 -7.40 -5.69
C SER A 83 1.08 -7.87 -5.57
N ILE A 84 0.35 -7.26 -4.63
CA ILE A 84 -1.06 -7.52 -4.45
C ILE A 84 -1.73 -6.17 -4.42
N SER A 85 -2.78 -6.02 -5.20
CA SER A 85 -3.46 -4.73 -5.23
C SER A 85 -4.97 -4.90 -5.16
N TRP A 86 -5.62 -3.88 -4.65
CA TRP A 86 -7.05 -3.81 -4.55
C TRP A 86 -7.49 -2.43 -5.00
N THR A 87 -8.69 -2.36 -5.57
CA THR A 87 -9.29 -1.10 -5.92
C THR A 87 -10.33 -0.78 -4.87
N LEU A 88 -10.26 0.41 -4.31
CA LEU A 88 -11.07 0.80 -3.17
C LEU A 88 -11.87 2.06 -3.47
N ILE A 89 -13.04 2.16 -2.85
CA ILE A 89 -13.83 3.37 -2.88
C ILE A 89 -14.13 3.74 -1.44
N ALA A 90 -14.02 5.03 -1.13
CA ALA A 90 -14.25 5.47 0.25
C ALA A 90 -15.73 5.36 0.62
N LYS A 91 -15.99 5.03 1.86
CA LYS A 91 -17.37 4.93 2.34
C LYS A 91 -17.89 6.27 2.84
N GLU A 92 -16.99 7.18 3.17
CA GLU A 92 -17.39 8.48 3.66
C GLU A 92 -16.30 9.48 3.31
N HIS A 93 -16.65 10.76 3.38
CA HIS A 93 -15.65 11.77 3.09
C HIS A 93 -14.93 12.13 4.39
N GLY A 94 -13.81 12.81 4.24
CA GLY A 94 -13.00 13.19 5.38
C GLY A 94 -11.61 12.58 5.26
N MET A 95 -10.89 12.59 6.34
CA MET A 95 -9.57 11.99 6.36
C MET A 95 -9.71 10.54 6.80
N LEU A 96 -9.52 9.63 5.89
CA LEU A 96 -9.60 8.21 6.19
C LEU A 96 -8.22 7.61 6.19
N GLU A 97 -8.09 6.48 6.82
CA GLU A 97 -6.79 5.84 6.91
C GLU A 97 -6.87 4.39 6.49
N ILE A 98 -5.92 3.97 5.66
CA ILE A 98 -5.69 2.57 5.40
C ILE A 98 -4.72 2.14 6.49
N PRO A 99 -5.13 1.30 7.42
CA PRO A 99 -4.25 1.00 8.56
C PRO A 99 -3.12 0.07 8.19
N SER A 100 -2.19 -0.10 9.08
CA SER A 100 -1.14 -1.09 8.91
C SER A 100 -1.78 -2.46 8.86
N LEU A 101 -1.32 -3.28 7.94
CA LEU A 101 -1.87 -4.62 7.75
C LEU A 101 -0.79 -5.66 7.97
N LYS A 102 -1.19 -6.82 8.44
CA LYS A 102 -0.28 -7.94 8.59
C LYS A 102 -0.29 -8.75 7.31
N VAL A 103 0.90 -9.04 6.82
CA VAL A 103 1.08 -9.81 5.61
C VAL A 103 1.83 -11.07 5.98
N ASN A 104 1.21 -12.21 5.76
CA ASN A 104 1.82 -13.48 6.08
C ASN A 104 2.47 -14.09 4.86
N ILE A 105 3.72 -14.46 5.00
CA ILE A 105 4.45 -15.12 3.94
C ILE A 105 5.08 -16.34 4.56
N GLY A 106 4.49 -17.50 4.31
CA GLY A 106 4.93 -18.71 4.96
C GLY A 106 4.79 -18.52 6.46
N GLN A 107 5.90 -18.55 7.16
CA GLN A 107 5.87 -18.39 8.60
C GLN A 107 6.25 -16.99 9.03
N LYS A 108 6.52 -16.09 8.09
CA LYS A 108 6.90 -14.74 8.45
C LYS A 108 5.70 -13.82 8.42
N ILE A 109 5.73 -12.82 9.25
CA ILE A 109 4.70 -11.80 9.27
C ILE A 109 5.37 -10.46 9.07
N LEU A 110 4.96 -9.76 8.03
CA LEU A 110 5.43 -8.41 7.77
C LEU A 110 4.29 -7.44 7.97
N ILE A 111 4.60 -6.18 8.19
CA ILE A 111 3.58 -5.19 8.49
C ILE A 111 3.74 -4.03 7.54
N THR A 112 2.63 -3.59 6.95
CA THR A 112 2.66 -2.46 6.04
C THR A 112 2.52 -1.16 6.82
N GLU A 113 2.84 -0.06 6.14
CA GLU A 113 2.67 1.25 6.74
C GLU A 113 1.25 1.75 6.54
N PRO A 114 0.76 2.58 7.43
CA PRO A 114 -0.57 3.15 7.23
C PRO A 114 -0.52 4.28 6.22
N HIS A 115 -1.64 4.55 5.58
CA HIS A 115 -1.74 5.62 4.58
C HIS A 115 -2.97 6.45 4.86
N LYS A 116 -2.83 7.76 4.85
CA LYS A 116 -3.95 8.67 5.08
C LYS A 116 -4.45 9.17 3.74
N ILE A 117 -5.75 9.10 3.55
CA ILE A 117 -6.39 9.48 2.31
C ILE A 117 -7.37 10.59 2.59
N GLN A 118 -7.23 11.71 1.89
CA GLN A 118 -8.16 12.81 2.03
C GLN A 118 -9.27 12.61 1.02
N VAL A 119 -10.49 12.49 1.50
CA VAL A 119 -11.64 12.21 0.65
C VAL A 119 -12.55 13.42 0.67
N SER A 120 -12.74 14.05 -0.47
CA SER A 120 -13.61 15.20 -0.57
C SER A 120 -14.98 14.76 -1.07
N LYS A 121 -15.95 15.63 -0.87
CA LYS A 121 -17.29 15.23 -1.17
C LYS A 121 -17.57 14.98 -2.61
N GLN A 122 -17.29 15.88 -3.47
CA GLN A 122 -17.64 15.71 -4.84
C GLN A 122 -16.87 16.60 -5.72
N THR A 123 -15.63 16.30 -5.93
CA THR A 123 -14.79 17.14 -6.74
C THR A 123 -15.31 17.24 -8.16
N ALA A 124 -15.76 16.14 -8.69
CA ALA A 124 -16.24 16.16 -10.05
C ALA A 124 -17.49 17.02 -10.20
N ASP A 125 -18.34 16.98 -9.18
CA ASP A 125 -19.55 17.75 -9.26
C ASP A 125 -19.26 19.23 -9.21
N GLN A 126 -18.28 19.62 -8.45
CA GLN A 126 -17.93 21.01 -8.42
C GLN A 126 -17.43 21.48 -9.75
N ALA A 127 -16.61 20.70 -10.40
CA ALA A 127 -16.13 21.07 -11.71
C ALA A 127 -17.29 21.24 -12.68
N THR A 128 -18.26 20.36 -12.60
CA THR A 128 -19.42 20.44 -13.49
C THR A 128 -20.22 21.70 -13.20
N LYS A 129 -20.37 22.03 -11.95
CA LYS A 129 -21.11 23.23 -11.63
C LYS A 129 -20.42 24.45 -12.14
N ASP A 130 -19.14 24.51 -12.04
CA ASP A 130 -18.43 25.66 -12.54
C ASP A 130 -18.62 25.81 -14.02
N LEU A 131 -18.66 24.73 -14.75
CA LEU A 131 -18.89 24.82 -16.16
C LEU A 131 -20.30 25.33 -16.46
N PHE A 132 -21.27 24.89 -15.71
CA PHE A 132 -22.59 25.35 -15.93
C PHE A 132 -22.74 26.84 -15.64
N LEU A 133 -22.07 27.30 -14.64
CA LEU A 133 -22.21 28.69 -14.28
C LEU A 133 -21.67 29.61 -15.33
N GLU A 134 -20.80 29.10 -16.16
CA GLU A 134 -20.27 29.95 -17.18
C GLU A 134 -21.18 30.07 -18.38
N VAL A 135 -22.18 29.32 -18.45
CA VAL A 135 -23.08 29.37 -19.54
C VAL A 135 -24.17 30.43 -19.30
#